data_6abcbd80b9f2311b89d5dc6237a7a782
#
_entry.id   6abcbd80b9f2311b89d5dc6237a7a782
#
_cell.length_a   1.000
_cell.length_b   1.000
_cell.length_c   1.000
_cell.angle_alpha   90.00
_cell.angle_beta   90.00
_cell.angle_gamma   90.00
#
_symmetry.space_group_name_H-M   'P 1'
#
loop_
_entity.id
_entity.type
_entity.pdbx_description
1 polymer ?
#
loop_
_entity_poly.entity_id
_entity_poly.type
_entity_poly.pdbx_seq_one_letter_code
_entity_poly.pdbx_strand_id
1 'polypeptide(L)'
;MSNLSNSAGTLTRRSLLVAGAGLALAPGTVAPARAERHGAPRSGPVPLGCAVQAEYFDADPAYRDAAVEYFDLIMPMNELKFDQIRPTRDSWNFEPADRLVEFALSHGRSTRGTCHVWWNSTPEWVEQIETAKEAEAALIEHIERVGDRYKGKLTGWDVVNEVISHNPISEGPLRRTAWLKKLGPQHIPIAFEATARADPGARLVINDYDLEFAGPRYDARREVMLTIVRQLQDRNVAVTGVGIQGHLYADRTIDKDALEEFHRTLDGLGVGLLVTELDVIDWESVPGAEPQDATAQRLVTDLLDGVFAFKAPESVIVWGVSDRYSWVSDVLPRPDGHPSRPLPLDRDMAPKRWMTLLRQRLRSS
;
A
#
# COMPACT_ATOMS: atom_id res chain seq x y z
N MET A 1 76.81 -2.65 -17.94
CA MET A 1 77.66 -1.95 -18.94
C MET A 1 76.77 -0.86 -19.49
N SER A 2 77.11 0.29 -19.09
CA SER A 2 77.36 1.58 -19.79
C SER A 2 76.10 2.21 -20.37
N ASN A 3 75.68 3.26 -19.84
CA ASN A 3 76.16 4.62 -19.70
C ASN A 3 75.46 5.60 -20.67
N LEU A 4 74.87 6.61 -20.05
CA LEU A 4 74.99 8.07 -20.27
C LEU A 4 74.29 8.63 -21.56
N SER A 5 73.73 9.81 -21.64
CA SER A 5 73.81 11.04 -20.81
C SER A 5 72.81 12.09 -21.35
N ASN A 6 72.29 12.85 -20.42
CA ASN A 6 72.13 14.31 -20.43
C ASN A 6 72.08 15.12 -21.76
N SER A 7 71.10 16.01 -21.86
CA SER A 7 71.46 17.45 -21.87
C SER A 7 70.21 18.35 -21.71
N ALA A 8 70.38 19.32 -20.85
CA ALA A 8 69.49 20.42 -20.54
C ALA A 8 69.51 21.53 -21.61
N GLY A 9 68.45 22.24 -21.73
CA GLY A 9 68.38 23.49 -22.54
C GLY A 9 67.29 24.43 -22.03
N THR A 10 67.71 25.34 -21.18
CA THR A 10 66.97 26.56 -20.73
C THR A 10 66.91 27.60 -21.79
N LEU A 11 65.86 28.46 -21.77
CA LEU A 11 65.74 29.87 -22.12
C LEU A 11 64.36 30.15 -22.76
N THR A 12 63.61 31.17 -22.56
CA THR A 12 63.55 32.42 -21.79
C THR A 12 62.17 33.08 -22.14
N ARG A 13 61.70 33.92 -21.25
CA ARG A 13 60.46 34.70 -21.28
C ARG A 13 60.36 35.59 -22.51
N ARG A 14 59.15 35.74 -23.06
CA ARG A 14 58.57 37.07 -23.37
C ARG A 14 57.09 37.01 -23.73
N SER A 15 56.38 37.86 -23.09
CA SER A 15 54.98 38.27 -23.05
C SER A 15 54.25 38.34 -24.37
N LEU A 16 52.97 37.95 -24.38
CA LEU A 16 51.90 38.65 -25.11
C LEU A 16 50.57 38.43 -24.37
N LEU A 17 50.05 39.56 -23.87
CA LEU A 17 48.69 39.69 -23.30
C LEU A 17 47.68 39.55 -24.45
N VAL A 18 46.78 38.60 -24.34
CA VAL A 18 45.48 38.68 -25.03
C VAL A 18 44.42 38.39 -23.97
N ALA A 19 43.56 39.37 -23.73
CA ALA A 19 42.41 39.29 -22.85
C ALA A 19 41.37 38.32 -23.45
N GLY A 20 41.14 37.21 -22.80
CA GLY A 20 40.05 36.32 -23.08
C GLY A 20 39.27 36.08 -21.77
N ALA A 21 38.05 36.60 -21.71
CA ALA A 21 37.14 36.37 -20.61
C ALA A 21 36.78 34.87 -20.54
N GLY A 22 37.46 34.14 -19.68
CA GLY A 22 37.12 32.77 -19.36
C GLY A 22 36.06 32.73 -18.24
N LEU A 23 34.83 32.36 -18.56
CA LEU A 23 33.86 31.93 -17.53
C LEU A 23 34.45 30.74 -16.80
N ALA A 24 34.82 30.92 -15.56
CA ALA A 24 35.11 29.83 -14.64
C ALA A 24 33.77 29.16 -14.26
N LEU A 25 33.49 28.01 -14.84
CA LEU A 25 32.49 27.07 -14.32
C LEU A 25 33.03 26.51 -13.00
N ALA A 26 32.48 27.03 -11.90
CA ALA A 26 32.64 26.39 -10.59
C ALA A 26 32.01 24.98 -10.63
N PRO A 27 32.66 23.96 -10.04
CA PRO A 27 31.99 22.65 -9.89
C PRO A 27 30.78 22.85 -8.99
N GLY A 28 29.59 22.80 -9.60
CA GLY A 28 28.33 22.78 -8.87
C GLY A 28 28.32 21.56 -7.98
N THR A 29 28.38 21.76 -6.69
CA THR A 29 27.98 20.78 -5.71
C THR A 29 26.50 20.50 -5.96
N VAL A 30 26.20 19.35 -6.58
CA VAL A 30 24.84 18.80 -6.62
C VAL A 30 24.50 18.49 -5.16
N ALA A 31 23.78 19.40 -4.52
CA ALA A 31 23.13 19.09 -3.25
C ALA A 31 22.23 17.89 -3.50
N PRO A 32 22.22 16.88 -2.61
CA PRO A 32 21.27 15.78 -2.74
C PRO A 32 19.88 16.41 -2.81
N ALA A 33 19.10 16.02 -3.82
CA ALA A 33 17.73 16.43 -3.96
C ALA A 33 17.03 16.08 -2.63
N ARG A 34 16.73 17.11 -1.85
CA ARG A 34 15.95 16.99 -0.63
C ARG A 34 14.61 16.45 -1.11
N ALA A 35 14.31 15.18 -0.75
CA ALA A 35 13.01 14.58 -1.00
C ALA A 35 11.97 15.63 -0.58
N GLU A 36 11.19 16.13 -1.53
CA GLU A 36 10.09 17.02 -1.23
C GLU A 36 9.26 16.32 -0.16
N ARG A 37 9.02 17.01 0.96
CA ARG A 37 8.20 16.50 2.04
C ARG A 37 6.82 16.24 1.44
N HIS A 38 6.54 14.98 1.11
CA HIS A 38 5.21 14.52 0.76
C HIS A 38 4.37 14.56 2.05
N GLY A 39 3.75 15.69 2.32
CA GLY A 39 3.03 15.89 3.55
C GLY A 39 2.54 17.32 3.78
N ALA A 40 2.25 18.08 2.71
CA ALA A 40 1.38 19.24 2.90
C ALA A 40 0.01 18.72 3.37
N PRO A 41 -0.58 19.28 4.45
CA PRO A 41 -1.92 18.90 4.89
C PRO A 41 -2.87 19.05 3.71
N ARG A 42 -3.59 17.98 3.35
CA ARG A 42 -4.62 18.04 2.30
C ARG A 42 -5.72 18.98 2.77
N SER A 43 -5.94 20.05 2.08
CA SER A 43 -7.14 20.89 2.24
C SER A 43 -8.22 20.33 1.30
N GLY A 44 -8.99 19.35 1.77
CA GLY A 44 -10.07 18.77 0.97
C GLY A 44 -10.59 17.45 1.55
N PRO A 45 -11.72 16.95 1.05
CA PRO A 45 -12.31 15.71 1.53
C PRO A 45 -11.35 14.52 1.44
N VAL A 46 -11.42 13.62 2.43
CA VAL A 46 -10.70 12.35 2.39
C VAL A 46 -11.35 11.45 1.34
N PRO A 47 -10.60 10.91 0.35
CA PRO A 47 -11.17 10.04 -0.67
C PRO A 47 -11.77 8.77 -0.08
N LEU A 48 -12.98 8.41 -0.49
CA LEU A 48 -13.59 7.12 -0.24
C LEU A 48 -13.37 6.21 -1.44
N GLY A 49 -12.70 5.07 -1.21
CA GLY A 49 -12.42 4.09 -2.26
C GLY A 49 -13.16 2.78 -2.08
N CYS A 50 -13.18 1.97 -3.15
CA CYS A 50 -13.61 0.59 -3.12
C CYS A 50 -12.66 -0.32 -3.91
N ALA A 51 -12.51 -1.57 -3.47
CA ALA A 51 -11.86 -2.62 -4.23
C ALA A 51 -12.89 -3.39 -5.05
N VAL A 52 -12.56 -3.69 -6.31
CA VAL A 52 -13.45 -4.40 -7.26
C VAL A 52 -12.74 -5.59 -7.87
N GLN A 53 -13.50 -6.63 -8.23
CA GLN A 53 -13.01 -7.82 -8.94
C GLN A 53 -13.52 -7.81 -10.38
N ALA A 54 -12.65 -8.10 -11.32
CA ALA A 54 -12.95 -8.05 -12.76
C ALA A 54 -14.15 -8.92 -13.16
N GLU A 55 -14.28 -10.11 -12.58
CA GLU A 55 -15.37 -11.03 -12.89
C GLU A 55 -16.76 -10.46 -12.58
N TYR A 56 -16.93 -9.83 -11.40
CA TYR A 56 -18.21 -9.22 -11.00
C TYR A 56 -18.43 -7.91 -11.74
N PHE A 57 -17.34 -7.20 -11.96
CA PHE A 57 -17.35 -5.95 -12.69
C PHE A 57 -17.82 -6.11 -14.14
N ASP A 58 -17.43 -7.21 -14.78
CA ASP A 58 -17.86 -7.53 -16.14
C ASP A 58 -19.30 -8.06 -16.19
N ALA A 59 -19.68 -8.88 -15.21
CA ALA A 59 -20.95 -9.59 -15.19
C ALA A 59 -22.14 -8.72 -14.73
N ASP A 60 -21.91 -7.72 -13.87
CA ASP A 60 -23.00 -6.95 -13.21
C ASP A 60 -22.88 -5.44 -13.44
N PRO A 61 -23.68 -4.87 -14.38
CA PRO A 61 -23.73 -3.43 -14.59
C PRO A 61 -24.07 -2.61 -13.33
N ALA A 62 -24.97 -3.13 -12.47
CA ALA A 62 -25.36 -2.41 -11.25
C ALA A 62 -24.18 -2.30 -10.26
N TYR A 63 -23.30 -3.29 -10.23
CA TYR A 63 -22.07 -3.25 -9.43
C TYR A 63 -21.09 -2.16 -9.94
N ARG A 64 -20.92 -2.06 -11.28
CA ARG A 64 -20.11 -0.99 -11.90
C ARG A 64 -20.65 0.40 -11.62
N ASP A 65 -21.97 0.56 -11.84
CA ASP A 65 -22.66 1.84 -11.64
C ASP A 65 -22.54 2.29 -10.19
N ALA A 66 -22.74 1.38 -9.23
CA ALA A 66 -22.56 1.66 -7.81
C ALA A 66 -21.10 2.05 -7.47
N ALA A 67 -20.11 1.38 -8.04
CA ALA A 67 -18.70 1.74 -7.83
C ALA A 67 -18.40 3.18 -8.31
N VAL A 68 -18.96 3.58 -9.44
CA VAL A 68 -18.81 4.95 -9.97
C VAL A 68 -19.63 5.96 -9.15
N GLU A 69 -20.85 5.63 -8.73
CA GLU A 69 -21.73 6.56 -8.03
C GLU A 69 -21.24 6.91 -6.62
N TYR A 70 -20.74 5.90 -5.90
CA TYR A 70 -20.50 6.06 -4.47
C TYR A 70 -19.03 6.33 -4.11
N PHE A 71 -18.05 6.05 -4.98
CA PHE A 71 -16.64 6.06 -4.61
C PHE A 71 -15.79 7.00 -5.49
N ASP A 72 -14.80 7.63 -4.86
CA ASP A 72 -13.84 8.54 -5.49
C ASP A 72 -12.62 7.80 -6.06
N LEU A 73 -12.37 6.57 -5.53
CA LEU A 73 -11.28 5.70 -5.92
C LEU A 73 -11.83 4.30 -6.18
N ILE A 74 -11.46 3.71 -7.31
CA ILE A 74 -11.81 2.33 -7.68
C ILE A 74 -10.50 1.59 -7.96
N MET A 75 -10.26 0.49 -7.26
CA MET A 75 -9.01 -0.26 -7.41
C MET A 75 -9.25 -1.75 -7.66
N PRO A 76 -8.36 -2.41 -8.43
CA PRO A 76 -8.36 -3.86 -8.55
C PRO A 76 -8.14 -4.53 -7.19
N MET A 77 -8.99 -5.50 -6.82
CA MET A 77 -8.86 -6.25 -5.57
C MET A 77 -7.79 -7.36 -5.68
N ASN A 78 -7.78 -8.08 -6.81
CA ASN A 78 -6.93 -9.24 -7.00
C ASN A 78 -5.98 -9.09 -8.19
N GLU A 79 -6.38 -8.38 -9.23
CA GLU A 79 -5.81 -8.44 -10.58
C GLU A 79 -4.39 -7.88 -10.68
N LEU A 80 -3.94 -7.10 -9.66
CA LEU A 80 -2.56 -6.62 -9.55
C LEU A 80 -1.68 -7.46 -8.63
N LYS A 81 -2.21 -8.53 -8.04
CA LYS A 81 -1.44 -9.44 -7.18
C LYS A 81 -0.46 -10.27 -8.00
N PHE A 82 0.62 -10.69 -7.36
CA PHE A 82 1.76 -11.33 -8.02
C PHE A 82 1.36 -12.55 -8.85
N ASP A 83 0.61 -13.49 -8.27
CA ASP A 83 0.14 -14.71 -8.93
C ASP A 83 -0.83 -14.45 -10.08
N GLN A 84 -1.62 -13.38 -10.00
CA GLN A 84 -2.55 -12.99 -11.06
C GLN A 84 -1.83 -12.37 -12.26
N ILE A 85 -0.84 -11.54 -12.00
CA ILE A 85 -0.02 -10.91 -13.05
C ILE A 85 1.00 -11.89 -13.63
N ARG A 86 1.65 -12.72 -12.79
CA ARG A 86 2.75 -13.61 -13.18
C ARG A 86 2.54 -15.03 -12.64
N PRO A 87 1.52 -15.74 -13.13
CA PRO A 87 1.17 -17.08 -12.63
C PRO A 87 2.28 -18.12 -12.86
N THR A 88 3.08 -17.98 -13.92
CA THR A 88 4.29 -18.77 -14.16
C THR A 88 5.50 -17.85 -14.34
N ARG A 89 6.70 -18.42 -14.30
CA ARG A 89 7.94 -17.64 -14.42
C ARG A 89 7.98 -16.75 -15.67
N ASP A 90 7.45 -17.22 -16.77
CA ASP A 90 7.56 -16.60 -18.11
C ASP A 90 6.26 -15.99 -18.60
N SER A 91 5.13 -16.22 -17.94
CA SER A 91 3.83 -15.69 -18.35
C SER A 91 3.43 -14.43 -17.59
N TRP A 92 2.79 -13.51 -18.31
CA TRP A 92 2.32 -12.23 -17.78
C TRP A 92 0.89 -11.97 -18.25
N ASN A 93 0.01 -11.66 -17.31
CA ASN A 93 -1.40 -11.39 -17.58
C ASN A 93 -1.80 -10.03 -16.99
N PHE A 94 -1.77 -8.99 -17.79
CA PHE A 94 -2.13 -7.63 -17.36
C PHE A 94 -3.57 -7.25 -17.73
N GLU A 95 -4.20 -8.00 -18.63
CA GLU A 95 -5.47 -7.59 -19.25
C GLU A 95 -6.58 -7.30 -18.23
N PRO A 96 -6.86 -8.13 -17.21
CA PRO A 96 -7.91 -7.83 -16.25
C PRO A 96 -7.63 -6.57 -15.43
N ALA A 97 -6.38 -6.37 -15.01
CA ALA A 97 -5.97 -5.17 -14.27
C ALA A 97 -6.02 -3.91 -15.14
N ASP A 98 -5.57 -4.00 -16.39
CA ASP A 98 -5.64 -2.88 -17.34
C ASP A 98 -7.06 -2.37 -17.50
N ARG A 99 -8.03 -3.27 -17.71
CA ARG A 99 -9.44 -2.92 -17.87
C ARG A 99 -9.99 -2.16 -16.68
N LEU A 100 -9.70 -2.62 -15.45
CA LEU A 100 -10.18 -1.96 -14.23
C LEU A 100 -9.53 -0.60 -14.03
N VAL A 101 -8.21 -0.50 -14.26
CA VAL A 101 -7.47 0.77 -14.16
C VAL A 101 -7.98 1.78 -15.20
N GLU A 102 -8.11 1.35 -16.46
CA GLU A 102 -8.61 2.22 -17.54
C GLU A 102 -10.05 2.66 -17.30
N PHE A 103 -10.88 1.76 -16.79
CA PHE A 103 -12.25 2.10 -16.42
C PHE A 103 -12.29 3.18 -15.33
N ALA A 104 -11.55 3.01 -14.24
CA ALA A 104 -11.50 4.00 -13.16
C ALA A 104 -11.09 5.38 -13.71
N LEU A 105 -9.99 5.44 -14.46
CA LEU A 105 -9.46 6.68 -15.03
C LEU A 105 -10.42 7.33 -16.04
N SER A 106 -11.07 6.52 -16.90
CA SER A 106 -12.03 7.04 -17.88
C SER A 106 -13.29 7.64 -17.25
N HIS A 107 -13.62 7.23 -16.01
CA HIS A 107 -14.73 7.80 -15.22
C HIS A 107 -14.27 8.90 -14.24
N GLY A 108 -13.03 9.39 -14.38
CA GLY A 108 -12.47 10.43 -13.50
C GLY A 108 -12.27 9.97 -12.06
N ARG A 109 -12.15 8.65 -11.83
CA ARG A 109 -11.85 8.08 -10.52
C ARG A 109 -10.35 7.84 -10.40
N SER A 110 -9.80 8.08 -9.20
CA SER A 110 -8.44 7.64 -8.92
C SER A 110 -8.39 6.13 -8.74
N THR A 111 -7.18 5.57 -8.81
CA THR A 111 -6.97 4.14 -8.61
C THR A 111 -5.65 3.90 -7.89
N ARG A 112 -5.50 2.71 -7.27
CA ARG A 112 -4.38 2.32 -6.44
C ARG A 112 -4.03 0.85 -6.72
N GLY A 113 -2.78 0.47 -6.52
CA GLY A 113 -2.31 -0.90 -6.70
C GLY A 113 -2.15 -1.66 -5.39
N THR A 114 -2.58 -2.91 -5.39
CA THR A 114 -2.33 -3.90 -4.34
C THR A 114 -2.09 -5.26 -4.96
N CYS A 115 -1.07 -5.97 -4.60
CA CYS A 115 0.16 -5.63 -3.90
C CYS A 115 1.35 -6.29 -4.62
N HIS A 116 2.54 -5.72 -4.51
CA HIS A 116 3.71 -6.34 -5.13
C HIS A 116 4.17 -7.59 -4.38
N VAL A 117 4.12 -7.56 -3.05
CA VAL A 117 4.57 -8.67 -2.19
C VAL A 117 3.49 -9.02 -1.19
N TRP A 118 2.96 -10.22 -1.29
CA TRP A 118 2.04 -10.80 -0.31
C TRP A 118 2.22 -12.31 -0.25
N TRP A 119 2.21 -12.87 0.96
CA TRP A 119 2.47 -14.28 1.19
C TRP A 119 1.46 -15.20 0.48
N ASN A 120 0.19 -14.80 0.44
CA ASN A 120 -0.90 -15.61 -0.11
C ASN A 120 -1.02 -15.52 -1.65
N SER A 121 -0.36 -14.55 -2.28
CA SER A 121 -0.32 -14.41 -3.74
C SER A 121 1.10 -14.64 -4.31
N THR A 122 1.95 -15.35 -3.56
CA THR A 122 3.27 -15.76 -4.05
C THR A 122 3.11 -17.03 -4.88
N PRO A 123 3.37 -17.03 -6.20
CA PRO A 123 3.15 -18.18 -7.05
C PRO A 123 4.15 -19.31 -6.73
N GLU A 124 3.73 -20.56 -6.96
CA GLU A 124 4.50 -21.77 -6.61
C GLU A 124 5.92 -21.78 -7.20
N TRP A 125 6.11 -21.28 -8.42
CA TRP A 125 7.42 -21.23 -9.04
C TRP A 125 8.45 -20.39 -8.24
N VAL A 126 8.02 -19.43 -7.42
CA VAL A 126 8.91 -18.68 -6.53
C VAL A 126 9.45 -19.60 -5.43
N GLU A 127 8.65 -20.50 -4.90
CA GLU A 127 9.11 -21.49 -3.91
C GLU A 127 10.21 -22.40 -4.48
N GLN A 128 10.21 -22.64 -5.78
CA GLN A 128 11.18 -23.49 -6.48
C GLN A 128 12.52 -22.80 -6.77
N ILE A 129 12.61 -21.49 -6.61
CA ILE A 129 13.89 -20.77 -6.79
C ILE A 129 14.90 -21.25 -5.75
N GLU A 130 16.11 -21.61 -6.16
CA GLU A 130 17.11 -22.19 -5.27
C GLU A 130 18.01 -21.16 -4.60
N THR A 131 18.33 -20.06 -5.28
CA THR A 131 19.32 -19.08 -4.80
C THR A 131 18.68 -17.74 -4.42
N ALA A 132 19.25 -17.08 -3.39
CA ALA A 132 18.83 -15.73 -2.99
C ALA A 132 18.99 -14.72 -4.14
N LYS A 133 20.06 -14.80 -4.91
CA LYS A 133 20.31 -13.91 -6.06
C LYS A 133 19.22 -14.03 -7.12
N GLU A 134 18.77 -15.24 -7.40
CA GLU A 134 17.70 -15.48 -8.38
C GLU A 134 16.33 -15.02 -7.84
N ALA A 135 16.08 -15.23 -6.54
CA ALA A 135 14.87 -14.74 -5.90
C ALA A 135 14.79 -13.20 -5.89
N GLU A 136 15.91 -12.53 -5.61
CA GLU A 136 16.00 -11.07 -5.67
C GLU A 136 15.76 -10.56 -7.09
N ALA A 137 16.40 -11.16 -8.09
CA ALA A 137 16.19 -10.78 -9.48
C ALA A 137 14.73 -10.97 -9.94
N ALA A 138 14.11 -12.08 -9.54
CA ALA A 138 12.70 -12.36 -9.88
C ALA A 138 11.72 -11.37 -9.21
N LEU A 139 11.99 -10.96 -7.98
CA LEU A 139 11.22 -9.96 -7.24
C LEU A 139 11.34 -8.59 -7.89
N ILE A 140 12.56 -8.15 -8.17
CA ILE A 140 12.83 -6.85 -8.81
C ILE A 140 12.20 -6.80 -10.21
N GLU A 141 12.40 -7.83 -11.03
CA GLU A 141 11.83 -7.91 -12.37
C GLU A 141 10.30 -7.79 -12.35
N HIS A 142 9.65 -8.49 -11.41
CA HIS A 142 8.19 -8.41 -11.25
C HIS A 142 7.76 -6.99 -10.92
N ILE A 143 8.35 -6.40 -9.88
CA ILE A 143 7.97 -5.07 -9.40
C ILE A 143 8.23 -4.00 -10.45
N GLU A 144 9.39 -4.01 -11.09
CA GLU A 144 9.74 -3.01 -12.10
C GLU A 144 8.83 -3.11 -13.33
N ARG A 145 8.53 -4.32 -13.80
CA ARG A 145 7.65 -4.51 -14.96
C ARG A 145 6.20 -4.09 -14.68
N VAL A 146 5.70 -4.38 -13.48
CA VAL A 146 4.35 -3.96 -13.06
C VAL A 146 4.33 -2.45 -12.81
N GLY A 147 5.29 -1.93 -12.07
CA GLY A 147 5.39 -0.50 -11.76
C GLY A 147 5.52 0.36 -13.02
N ASP A 148 6.40 -0.01 -13.95
CA ASP A 148 6.59 0.71 -15.23
C ASP A 148 5.31 0.75 -16.08
N ARG A 149 4.51 -0.33 -16.08
CA ARG A 149 3.25 -0.38 -16.82
C ARG A 149 2.21 0.60 -16.32
N TYR A 150 2.14 0.77 -15.01
CA TYR A 150 1.15 1.64 -14.37
C TYR A 150 1.71 2.97 -13.88
N LYS A 151 2.95 3.29 -14.22
CA LYS A 151 3.64 4.51 -13.83
C LYS A 151 2.80 5.75 -14.09
N GLY A 152 2.57 6.52 -13.03
CA GLY A 152 1.80 7.76 -13.09
C GLY A 152 0.28 7.57 -13.27
N LYS A 153 -0.23 6.34 -13.34
CA LYS A 153 -1.66 6.03 -13.41
C LYS A 153 -2.26 5.78 -12.02
N LEU A 154 -1.47 5.23 -11.11
CA LEU A 154 -1.90 4.86 -9.76
C LEU A 154 -1.47 5.91 -8.75
N THR A 155 -2.29 6.15 -7.74
CA THR A 155 -1.97 7.07 -6.64
C THR A 155 -0.93 6.51 -5.68
N GLY A 156 -0.75 5.19 -5.66
CA GLY A 156 0.21 4.49 -4.81
C GLY A 156 0.10 2.98 -4.89
N TRP A 157 1.00 2.31 -4.19
CA TRP A 157 1.14 0.86 -4.14
C TRP A 157 1.18 0.36 -2.70
N ASP A 158 0.47 -0.72 -2.41
CA ASP A 158 0.79 -1.60 -1.30
C ASP A 158 2.02 -2.42 -1.72
N VAL A 159 3.20 -1.94 -1.33
CA VAL A 159 4.46 -2.53 -1.76
C VAL A 159 4.66 -3.89 -1.11
N VAL A 160 4.47 -3.93 0.21
CA VAL A 160 4.51 -5.17 0.99
C VAL A 160 3.24 -5.25 1.83
N ASN A 161 2.55 -6.37 1.72
CA ASN A 161 1.31 -6.66 2.42
C ASN A 161 1.49 -7.82 3.42
N GLU A 162 0.96 -7.66 4.64
CA GLU A 162 0.88 -8.68 5.69
C GLU A 162 2.23 -9.33 6.05
N VAL A 163 3.24 -8.52 6.22
CA VAL A 163 4.59 -9.00 6.53
C VAL A 163 4.79 -9.31 8.01
N ILE A 164 3.94 -8.78 8.89
CA ILE A 164 4.01 -9.03 10.32
C ILE A 164 3.42 -10.42 10.63
N SER A 165 4.04 -11.18 11.52
CA SER A 165 3.51 -12.46 11.95
C SER A 165 2.15 -12.29 12.63
N HIS A 166 1.32 -13.34 12.64
CA HIS A 166 0.00 -13.25 13.25
C HIS A 166 0.10 -12.88 14.74
N ASN A 167 1.03 -13.47 15.45
CA ASN A 167 1.31 -13.14 16.85
C ASN A 167 2.81 -12.89 17.08
N PRO A 168 3.29 -11.62 16.97
CA PRO A 168 4.70 -11.30 17.12
C PRO A 168 5.31 -11.70 18.47
N ILE A 169 4.50 -11.82 19.53
CA ILE A 169 4.95 -12.20 20.86
C ILE A 169 5.45 -13.66 20.89
N SER A 170 4.80 -14.54 20.16
CA SER A 170 5.11 -15.98 20.17
C SER A 170 5.82 -16.49 18.92
N GLU A 171 5.66 -15.80 17.78
CA GLU A 171 6.13 -16.26 16.46
C GLU A 171 7.36 -15.50 15.97
N GLY A 172 7.73 -14.41 16.65
CA GLY A 172 8.71 -13.43 16.17
C GLY A 172 8.07 -12.37 15.28
N PRO A 173 8.81 -11.30 14.90
CA PRO A 173 8.22 -10.11 14.31
C PRO A 173 7.67 -10.31 12.88
N LEU A 174 8.31 -11.12 12.06
CA LEU A 174 7.97 -11.26 10.65
C LEU A 174 7.30 -12.61 10.34
N ARG A 175 6.30 -12.56 9.46
CA ARG A 175 5.61 -13.73 8.93
C ARG A 175 6.56 -14.63 8.15
N ARG A 176 6.48 -15.94 8.38
CA ARG A 176 7.27 -16.95 7.66
C ARG A 176 6.71 -17.15 6.27
N THR A 177 7.30 -16.49 5.29
CA THR A 177 6.91 -16.49 3.87
C THR A 177 8.02 -17.07 2.99
N ALA A 178 7.72 -17.37 1.72
CA ALA A 178 8.73 -17.71 0.72
C ALA A 178 9.79 -16.62 0.61
N TRP A 179 9.40 -15.36 0.56
CA TRP A 179 10.30 -14.24 0.45
C TRP A 179 11.21 -14.10 1.68
N LEU A 180 10.66 -14.23 2.90
CA LEU A 180 11.48 -14.22 4.12
C LEU A 180 12.47 -15.39 4.14
N LYS A 181 12.08 -16.58 3.68
CA LYS A 181 12.94 -17.76 3.61
C LYS A 181 14.11 -17.57 2.64
N LYS A 182 13.86 -16.92 1.50
CA LYS A 182 14.84 -16.75 0.41
C LYS A 182 15.74 -15.54 0.60
N LEU A 183 15.20 -14.40 1.04
CA LEU A 183 15.89 -13.12 1.09
C LEU A 183 16.07 -12.58 2.52
N GLY A 184 15.52 -13.27 3.52
CA GLY A 184 15.45 -12.73 4.86
C GLY A 184 14.66 -11.43 4.91
N PRO A 185 14.84 -10.60 5.94
CA PRO A 185 14.17 -9.30 6.05
C PRO A 185 14.47 -8.33 4.90
N GLN A 186 15.51 -8.62 4.07
CA GLN A 186 15.89 -7.75 2.95
C GLN A 186 14.85 -7.69 1.84
N HIS A 187 13.93 -8.66 1.74
CA HIS A 187 12.85 -8.60 0.74
C HIS A 187 12.01 -7.33 0.87
N ILE A 188 11.87 -6.76 2.07
CA ILE A 188 11.11 -5.53 2.31
C ILE A 188 11.81 -4.33 1.66
N PRO A 189 13.03 -3.91 2.04
CA PRO A 189 13.70 -2.78 1.39
C PRO A 189 13.91 -3.01 -0.11
N ILE A 190 14.22 -4.22 -0.58
CA ILE A 190 14.33 -4.53 -2.01
C ILE A 190 13.04 -4.19 -2.75
N ALA A 191 11.89 -4.57 -2.21
CA ALA A 191 10.61 -4.28 -2.83
C ALA A 191 10.31 -2.77 -2.88
N PHE A 192 10.55 -2.04 -1.80
CA PHE A 192 10.36 -0.60 -1.74
C PHE A 192 11.29 0.15 -2.70
N GLU A 193 12.57 -0.21 -2.77
CA GLU A 193 13.54 0.38 -3.70
C GLU A 193 13.17 0.12 -5.16
N ALA A 194 12.75 -1.10 -5.50
CA ALA A 194 12.32 -1.45 -6.85
C ALA A 194 11.06 -0.66 -7.26
N THR A 195 10.08 -0.55 -6.35
CA THR A 195 8.86 0.24 -6.61
C THR A 195 9.18 1.73 -6.80
N ALA A 196 10.05 2.29 -5.94
CA ALA A 196 10.47 3.70 -6.05
C ALA A 196 11.18 4.01 -7.37
N ARG A 197 11.94 3.04 -7.92
CA ARG A 197 12.56 3.18 -9.25
C ARG A 197 11.54 3.13 -10.37
N ALA A 198 10.62 2.19 -10.30
CA ALA A 198 9.63 1.97 -11.36
C ALA A 198 8.58 3.09 -11.41
N ASP A 199 8.04 3.50 -10.27
CA ASP A 199 7.01 4.55 -10.17
C ASP A 199 7.37 5.61 -9.11
N PRO A 200 8.28 6.54 -9.41
CA PRO A 200 8.79 7.52 -8.44
C PRO A 200 7.74 8.49 -7.88
N GLY A 201 6.62 8.64 -8.57
CA GLY A 201 5.52 9.52 -8.16
C GLY A 201 4.48 8.86 -7.27
N ALA A 202 4.52 7.55 -7.13
CA ALA A 202 3.52 6.81 -6.36
C ALA A 202 3.77 6.86 -4.85
N ARG A 203 2.68 6.79 -4.08
CA ARG A 203 2.76 6.54 -2.63
C ARG A 203 3.23 5.11 -2.40
N LEU A 204 4.22 4.92 -1.54
CA LEU A 204 4.78 3.62 -1.19
C LEU A 204 4.32 3.22 0.20
N VAL A 205 3.42 2.25 0.26
CA VAL A 205 2.73 1.87 1.49
C VAL A 205 3.12 0.45 1.92
N ILE A 206 3.34 0.28 3.21
CA ILE A 206 3.33 -1.03 3.86
C ILE A 206 1.97 -1.23 4.50
N ASN A 207 1.31 -2.35 4.23
CA ASN A 207 -0.06 -2.62 4.62
C ASN A 207 -0.15 -3.87 5.50
N ASP A 208 -0.95 -3.81 6.57
CA ASP A 208 -1.16 -5.00 7.42
C ASP A 208 -2.51 -4.91 8.17
N TYR A 209 -2.97 -6.06 8.67
CA TYR A 209 -4.21 -6.20 9.43
C TYR A 209 -3.97 -6.17 10.95
N ASP A 210 -5.06 -6.13 11.72
CA ASP A 210 -5.04 -6.22 13.19
C ASP A 210 -4.16 -5.14 13.85
N LEU A 211 -4.13 -3.92 13.32
CA LEU A 211 -3.46 -2.76 13.89
C LEU A 211 -4.42 -1.87 14.70
N GLU A 212 -5.71 -2.11 14.59
CA GLU A 212 -6.79 -1.30 15.15
C GLU A 212 -7.30 -1.77 16.53
N PHE A 213 -7.02 -3.02 16.91
CA PHE A 213 -7.65 -3.61 18.10
C PHE A 213 -6.86 -3.41 19.40
N ALA A 214 -7.57 -3.57 20.53
CA ALA A 214 -7.01 -3.54 21.88
C ALA A 214 -6.39 -4.88 22.28
N GLY A 215 -5.24 -4.83 22.93
CA GLY A 215 -4.61 -5.98 23.55
C GLY A 215 -3.17 -6.23 23.13
N PRO A 216 -2.42 -7.01 23.95
CA PRO A 216 -0.96 -7.11 23.80
C PRO A 216 -0.47 -7.60 22.43
N ARG A 217 -1.23 -8.48 21.78
CA ARG A 217 -0.88 -8.96 20.43
C ARG A 217 -0.94 -7.83 19.40
N TYR A 218 -1.93 -6.98 19.48
CA TYR A 218 -2.15 -5.86 18.56
C TYR A 218 -1.16 -4.72 18.83
N ASP A 219 -0.84 -4.47 20.10
CA ASP A 219 0.23 -3.54 20.49
C ASP A 219 1.57 -3.97 19.90
N ALA A 220 1.90 -5.26 20.03
CA ALA A 220 3.12 -5.82 19.45
C ALA A 220 3.15 -5.68 17.92
N ARG A 221 2.00 -5.80 17.22
CA ARG A 221 1.93 -5.60 15.77
C ARG A 221 2.18 -4.14 15.39
N ARG A 222 1.59 -3.18 16.09
CA ARG A 222 1.86 -1.74 15.89
C ARG A 222 3.34 -1.42 16.09
N GLU A 223 3.97 -1.95 17.13
CA GLU A 223 5.40 -1.73 17.40
C GLU A 223 6.30 -2.35 16.33
N VAL A 224 5.97 -3.53 15.83
CA VAL A 224 6.69 -4.14 14.69
C VAL A 224 6.55 -3.27 13.44
N MET A 225 5.35 -2.76 13.14
CA MET A 225 5.13 -1.86 12.02
C MET A 225 5.99 -0.61 12.12
N LEU A 226 6.00 0.07 13.27
CA LEU A 226 6.85 1.24 13.50
C LEU A 226 8.34 0.92 13.38
N THR A 227 8.74 -0.26 13.84
CA THR A 227 10.13 -0.73 13.71
C THR A 227 10.54 -0.91 12.24
N ILE A 228 9.68 -1.51 11.41
CA ILE A 228 9.93 -1.66 9.98
C ILE A 228 10.05 -0.29 9.30
N VAL A 229 9.14 0.64 9.60
CA VAL A 229 9.18 2.00 9.05
C VAL A 229 10.50 2.70 9.39
N ARG A 230 10.92 2.68 10.66
CA ARG A 230 12.21 3.26 11.09
C ARG A 230 13.40 2.60 10.39
N GLN A 231 13.41 1.27 10.28
CA GLN A 231 14.48 0.54 9.59
C GLN A 231 14.58 0.87 8.09
N LEU A 232 13.47 1.11 7.41
CA LEU A 232 13.46 1.60 6.03
C LEU A 232 14.08 3.01 5.95
N GLN A 233 13.66 3.92 6.84
CA GLN A 233 14.17 5.29 6.88
C GLN A 233 15.66 5.35 7.22
N ASP A 234 16.14 4.55 8.16
CA ASP A 234 17.56 4.47 8.54
C ASP A 234 18.46 4.04 7.37
N ARG A 235 17.87 3.34 6.40
CA ARG A 235 18.53 2.94 5.13
C ARG A 235 18.31 3.90 3.98
N ASN A 236 17.62 5.02 4.21
CA ASN A 236 17.18 5.97 3.18
C ASN A 236 16.26 5.33 2.12
N VAL A 237 15.52 4.30 2.48
CA VAL A 237 14.49 3.68 1.63
C VAL A 237 13.18 4.43 1.84
N ALA A 238 12.58 4.88 0.75
CA ALA A 238 11.36 5.66 0.80
C ALA A 238 10.18 4.77 1.26
N VAL A 239 9.53 5.14 2.36
CA VAL A 239 8.23 4.66 2.80
C VAL A 239 7.37 5.88 3.09
N THR A 240 6.22 5.98 2.44
CA THR A 240 5.42 7.21 2.49
C THR A 240 4.05 7.01 3.16
N GLY A 241 3.65 5.77 3.40
CA GLY A 241 2.40 5.46 4.06
C GLY A 241 2.41 4.12 4.79
N VAL A 242 1.54 4.02 5.79
CA VAL A 242 1.15 2.77 6.45
C VAL A 242 -0.34 2.57 6.24
N GLY A 243 -0.71 1.40 5.73
CA GLY A 243 -2.09 0.95 5.63
C GLY A 243 -2.49 0.13 6.86
N ILE A 244 -3.63 0.47 7.46
CA ILE A 244 -4.36 -0.44 8.33
C ILE A 244 -5.50 -1.03 7.51
N GLN A 245 -5.58 -2.36 7.44
CA GLN A 245 -6.58 -2.99 6.57
C GLN A 245 -8.01 -2.64 7.02
N GLY A 246 -8.30 -2.74 8.31
CA GLY A 246 -9.63 -2.39 8.82
C GLY A 246 -10.66 -3.49 8.58
N HIS A 247 -10.24 -4.77 8.57
CA HIS A 247 -11.14 -5.91 8.65
C HIS A 247 -11.67 -6.03 10.07
N LEU A 248 -12.84 -5.45 10.33
CA LEU A 248 -13.37 -5.28 11.68
C LEU A 248 -14.15 -6.52 12.13
N TYR A 249 -13.82 -7.02 13.30
CA TYR A 249 -14.49 -8.17 13.90
C TYR A 249 -15.47 -7.74 15.00
N ALA A 250 -16.70 -8.29 14.98
CA ALA A 250 -17.75 -7.91 15.92
C ALA A 250 -17.44 -8.25 17.39
N ASP A 251 -16.58 -9.23 17.63
CA ASP A 251 -16.11 -9.70 18.93
C ASP A 251 -14.89 -8.94 19.48
N ARG A 252 -14.34 -7.98 18.72
CA ARG A 252 -13.12 -7.26 19.11
C ARG A 252 -13.39 -5.80 19.43
N THR A 253 -12.60 -5.26 20.34
CA THR A 253 -12.65 -3.86 20.72
C THR A 253 -11.59 -3.07 19.95
N ILE A 254 -12.00 -1.98 19.32
CA ILE A 254 -11.08 -1.03 18.69
C ILE A 254 -10.43 -0.17 19.77
N ASP A 255 -9.12 -0.03 19.72
CA ASP A 255 -8.34 0.80 20.63
C ASP A 255 -8.13 2.20 20.03
N LYS A 256 -9.07 3.10 20.32
CA LYS A 256 -9.05 4.45 19.76
C LYS A 256 -7.82 5.26 20.20
N ASP A 257 -7.42 5.12 21.46
CA ASP A 257 -6.28 5.85 22.02
C ASP A 257 -4.96 5.34 21.41
N ALA A 258 -4.83 4.01 21.25
CA ALA A 258 -3.67 3.43 20.58
C ALA A 258 -3.61 3.78 19.09
N LEU A 259 -4.74 3.89 18.40
CA LEU A 259 -4.80 4.35 17.01
C LEU A 259 -4.39 5.82 16.87
N GLU A 260 -4.85 6.68 17.76
CA GLU A 260 -4.44 8.09 17.79
C GLU A 260 -2.92 8.20 17.97
N GLU A 261 -2.35 7.52 18.95
CA GLU A 261 -0.91 7.55 19.23
C GLU A 261 -0.09 6.94 18.09
N PHE A 262 -0.58 5.84 17.50
CA PHE A 262 0.04 5.23 16.32
C PHE A 262 0.08 6.19 15.13
N HIS A 263 -1.05 6.86 14.84
CA HIS A 263 -1.14 7.85 13.77
C HIS A 263 -0.22 9.05 14.04
N ARG A 264 -0.19 9.55 15.27
CA ARG A 264 0.70 10.64 15.70
C ARG A 264 2.17 10.27 15.51
N THR A 265 2.54 9.04 15.88
CA THR A 265 3.91 8.54 15.71
C THR A 265 4.30 8.43 14.24
N LEU A 266 3.42 7.92 13.40
CA LEU A 266 3.64 7.87 11.94
C LEU A 266 3.81 9.27 11.32
N ASP A 267 2.96 10.22 11.71
CA ASP A 267 3.08 11.61 11.24
C ASP A 267 4.40 12.25 11.66
N GLY A 268 4.86 11.97 12.90
CA GLY A 268 6.19 12.39 13.39
C GLY A 268 7.35 11.80 12.58
N LEU A 269 7.17 10.63 11.96
CA LEU A 269 8.11 10.01 11.03
C LEU A 269 7.92 10.49 9.57
N GLY A 270 6.95 11.37 9.30
CA GLY A 270 6.64 11.84 7.95
C GLY A 270 5.91 10.81 7.08
N VAL A 271 5.24 9.84 7.71
CA VAL A 271 4.52 8.74 7.06
C VAL A 271 3.01 8.91 7.26
N GLY A 272 2.25 8.85 6.19
CA GLY A 272 0.79 8.97 6.24
C GLY A 272 0.10 7.69 6.68
N LEU A 273 -1.11 7.80 7.23
CA LEU A 273 -1.98 6.68 7.57
C LEU A 273 -3.11 6.54 6.54
N LEU A 274 -3.40 5.31 6.14
CA LEU A 274 -4.50 4.94 5.25
C LEU A 274 -5.35 3.85 5.91
N VAL A 275 -6.66 3.86 5.66
CA VAL A 275 -7.52 2.68 5.86
C VAL A 275 -7.71 2.04 4.49
N THR A 276 -7.32 0.79 4.32
CA THR A 276 -7.09 0.22 2.99
C THR A 276 -8.05 -0.87 2.55
N GLU A 277 -8.72 -1.57 3.50
CA GLU A 277 -9.50 -2.77 3.21
C GLU A 277 -10.74 -2.90 4.12
N LEU A 278 -11.39 -1.78 4.45
CA LEU A 278 -12.47 -1.74 5.43
C LEU A 278 -13.64 -2.65 5.06
N ASP A 279 -13.94 -3.58 5.94
CA ASP A 279 -15.17 -4.37 5.98
C ASP A 279 -15.47 -4.86 7.40
N VAL A 280 -16.59 -5.57 7.58
CA VAL A 280 -17.02 -6.04 8.91
C VAL A 280 -17.32 -7.53 8.88
N ILE A 281 -16.59 -8.30 9.70
CA ILE A 281 -16.87 -9.69 10.00
C ILE A 281 -17.87 -9.72 11.15
N ASP A 282 -19.12 -10.02 10.85
CA ASP A 282 -20.27 -9.82 11.72
C ASP A 282 -20.75 -11.09 12.44
N TRP A 283 -19.89 -12.11 12.58
CA TRP A 283 -20.25 -13.43 13.13
C TRP A 283 -20.97 -13.40 14.49
N GLU A 284 -20.50 -12.56 15.40
CA GLU A 284 -21.04 -12.44 16.76
C GLU A 284 -22.24 -11.48 16.85
N SER A 285 -22.66 -10.89 15.73
CA SER A 285 -23.87 -10.07 15.71
C SER A 285 -25.12 -10.95 15.64
N VAL A 286 -26.21 -10.47 16.24
CA VAL A 286 -27.53 -11.12 16.07
C VAL A 286 -27.89 -11.14 14.59
N PRO A 287 -28.33 -12.29 14.03
CA PRO A 287 -28.73 -12.38 12.63
C PRO A 287 -29.87 -11.44 12.27
N GLY A 288 -29.80 -10.86 11.07
CA GLY A 288 -30.82 -9.96 10.52
C GLY A 288 -30.25 -8.61 10.12
N ALA A 289 -30.85 -7.95 9.15
CA ALA A 289 -30.31 -6.74 8.55
C ALA A 289 -30.07 -5.62 9.57
N GLU A 290 -31.04 -5.31 10.41
CA GLU A 290 -30.92 -4.21 11.41
C GLU A 290 -29.83 -4.46 12.45
N PRO A 291 -29.73 -5.62 13.15
CA PRO A 291 -28.70 -5.81 14.15
C PRO A 291 -27.28 -5.93 13.54
N GLN A 292 -27.13 -6.58 12.37
CA GLN A 292 -25.83 -6.66 11.69
C GLN A 292 -25.38 -5.28 11.22
N ASP A 293 -26.25 -4.48 10.59
CA ASP A 293 -25.93 -3.14 10.14
C ASP A 293 -25.66 -2.17 11.30
N ALA A 294 -26.34 -2.32 12.44
CA ALA A 294 -26.07 -1.55 13.66
C ALA A 294 -24.69 -1.90 14.24
N THR A 295 -24.32 -3.19 14.23
CA THR A 295 -22.98 -3.63 14.65
C THR A 295 -21.91 -3.05 13.73
N ALA A 296 -22.09 -3.14 12.41
CA ALA A 296 -21.18 -2.57 11.45
C ALA A 296 -21.03 -1.04 11.64
N GLN A 297 -22.14 -0.34 11.81
CA GLN A 297 -22.11 1.12 12.04
C GLN A 297 -21.33 1.48 13.29
N ARG A 298 -21.50 0.76 14.39
CA ARG A 298 -20.77 0.98 15.65
C ARG A 298 -19.26 0.78 15.44
N LEU A 299 -18.84 -0.35 14.85
CA LEU A 299 -17.42 -0.65 14.63
C LEU A 299 -16.75 0.35 13.69
N VAL A 300 -17.42 0.72 12.60
CA VAL A 300 -16.92 1.73 11.67
C VAL A 300 -16.83 3.10 12.35
N THR A 301 -17.79 3.46 13.20
CA THR A 301 -17.72 4.69 14.00
C THR A 301 -16.52 4.68 14.91
N ASP A 302 -16.29 3.58 15.65
CA ASP A 302 -15.18 3.44 16.59
C ASP A 302 -13.82 3.52 15.86
N LEU A 303 -13.68 2.86 14.69
CA LEU A 303 -12.49 2.97 13.86
C LEU A 303 -12.23 4.42 13.41
N LEU A 304 -13.25 5.07 12.86
CA LEU A 304 -13.12 6.45 12.38
C LEU A 304 -12.80 7.41 13.52
N ASP A 305 -13.40 7.23 14.70
CA ASP A 305 -13.09 8.06 15.87
C ASP A 305 -11.61 7.97 16.25
N GLY A 306 -11.04 6.75 16.29
CA GLY A 306 -9.62 6.57 16.59
C GLY A 306 -8.70 7.11 15.49
N VAL A 307 -9.01 6.81 14.22
CA VAL A 307 -8.18 7.24 13.09
C VAL A 307 -8.18 8.77 12.91
N PHE A 308 -9.33 9.42 13.14
CA PHE A 308 -9.46 10.88 12.98
C PHE A 308 -9.15 11.68 14.25
N ALA A 309 -8.87 11.04 15.38
CA ALA A 309 -8.62 11.72 16.64
C ALA A 309 -7.47 12.72 16.58
N PHE A 310 -6.41 12.39 15.84
CA PHE A 310 -5.25 13.25 15.65
C PHE A 310 -5.32 14.04 14.34
N LYS A 311 -5.51 13.35 13.21
CA LYS A 311 -5.46 13.90 11.85
C LYS A 311 -6.31 13.05 10.92
N ALA A 312 -6.81 13.62 9.84
CA ALA A 312 -7.50 12.84 8.80
C ALA A 312 -6.54 11.83 8.14
N PRO A 313 -6.97 10.58 7.86
CA PRO A 313 -6.21 9.63 7.08
C PRO A 313 -6.11 10.10 5.62
N GLU A 314 -5.19 9.55 4.85
CA GLU A 314 -5.02 9.91 3.44
C GLU A 314 -6.14 9.39 2.55
N SER A 315 -6.74 8.25 2.91
CA SER A 315 -7.90 7.64 2.26
C SER A 315 -8.57 6.63 3.18
N VAL A 316 -9.84 6.33 2.89
CA VAL A 316 -10.56 5.17 3.43
C VAL A 316 -11.05 4.34 2.26
N ILE A 317 -10.66 3.07 2.20
CA ILE A 317 -11.02 2.16 1.12
C ILE A 317 -11.77 0.98 1.72
N VAL A 318 -12.94 0.67 1.18
CA VAL A 318 -13.72 -0.52 1.57
C VAL A 318 -13.32 -1.71 0.68
N TRP A 319 -13.27 -2.92 1.27
CA TRP A 319 -12.79 -4.10 0.56
C TRP A 319 -13.92 -4.82 -0.19
N GLY A 320 -14.54 -4.10 -1.07
CA GLY A 320 -15.68 -4.49 -1.90
C GLY A 320 -16.63 -3.34 -2.11
N VAL A 321 -17.75 -3.57 -2.79
CA VAL A 321 -18.78 -2.57 -3.06
C VAL A 321 -20.06 -2.89 -2.30
N SER A 322 -20.52 -4.14 -2.38
CA SER A 322 -21.84 -4.58 -1.93
C SER A 322 -21.79 -5.98 -1.32
N ASP A 323 -22.66 -6.26 -0.37
CA ASP A 323 -22.86 -7.59 0.23
C ASP A 323 -23.20 -8.69 -0.79
N ARG A 324 -23.52 -8.30 -2.04
CA ARG A 324 -23.78 -9.26 -3.13
C ARG A 324 -22.52 -10.04 -3.48
N TYR A 325 -21.37 -9.36 -3.46
CA TYR A 325 -20.07 -9.88 -3.83
C TYR A 325 -19.05 -9.48 -2.76
N SER A 326 -18.79 -10.36 -1.81
CA SER A 326 -17.86 -10.12 -0.72
C SER A 326 -17.03 -11.35 -0.41
N TRP A 327 -15.73 -11.17 -0.30
CA TRP A 327 -14.82 -12.22 0.12
C TRP A 327 -15.18 -12.78 1.52
N VAL A 328 -15.76 -11.97 2.40
CA VAL A 328 -16.21 -12.42 3.74
C VAL A 328 -17.23 -13.53 3.61
N SER A 329 -18.17 -13.43 2.68
CA SER A 329 -19.17 -14.47 2.45
C SER A 329 -18.56 -15.77 1.91
N ASP A 330 -17.49 -15.68 1.13
CA ASP A 330 -16.86 -16.81 0.45
C ASP A 330 -15.80 -17.50 1.32
N VAL A 331 -14.99 -16.74 2.03
CA VAL A 331 -13.82 -17.22 2.79
C VAL A 331 -14.10 -17.35 4.28
N LEU A 332 -14.93 -16.47 4.83
CA LEU A 332 -15.28 -16.37 6.24
C LEU A 332 -16.81 -16.37 6.44
N PRO A 333 -17.55 -17.36 5.90
CA PRO A 333 -19.01 -17.42 6.06
C PRO A 333 -19.38 -17.50 7.55
N ARG A 334 -20.52 -16.90 7.90
CA ARG A 334 -21.04 -16.97 9.27
C ARG A 334 -21.25 -18.43 9.70
N PRO A 335 -20.80 -18.81 10.91
CA PRO A 335 -20.98 -20.18 11.41
C PRO A 335 -22.45 -20.61 11.58
N ASP A 336 -23.36 -19.63 11.73
CA ASP A 336 -24.80 -19.86 11.92
C ASP A 336 -25.56 -20.02 10.58
N GLY A 337 -24.85 -19.91 9.43
CA GLY A 337 -25.42 -20.05 8.09
C GLY A 337 -26.26 -18.87 7.60
N HIS A 338 -26.40 -17.81 8.38
CA HIS A 338 -27.02 -16.57 7.92
C HIS A 338 -26.10 -15.78 7.00
N PRO A 339 -26.63 -15.00 6.04
CA PRO A 339 -25.81 -14.14 5.19
C PRO A 339 -25.05 -13.09 6.00
N SER A 340 -23.75 -12.92 5.72
CA SER A 340 -22.95 -11.78 6.20
C SER A 340 -23.36 -10.49 5.53
N ARG A 341 -23.14 -9.35 6.22
CA ARG A 341 -23.44 -8.01 5.74
C ARG A 341 -22.23 -7.07 5.91
N PRO A 342 -21.08 -7.42 5.30
CA PRO A 342 -19.78 -6.79 5.59
C PRO A 342 -19.57 -5.42 4.97
N LEU A 343 -20.30 -5.06 3.90
CA LEU A 343 -19.97 -3.94 3.01
C LEU A 343 -20.98 -2.78 3.12
N PRO A 344 -20.62 -1.57 2.62
CA PRO A 344 -21.44 -0.37 2.80
C PRO A 344 -22.73 -0.35 2.00
N LEU A 345 -22.81 -1.13 0.91
CA LEU A 345 -24.03 -1.32 0.16
C LEU A 345 -24.60 -2.72 0.41
N ASP A 346 -25.90 -2.84 0.45
CA ASP A 346 -26.57 -4.13 0.57
C ASP A 346 -26.53 -4.94 -0.74
N ARG A 347 -27.19 -6.10 -0.77
CA ARG A 347 -27.23 -6.96 -1.97
C ARG A 347 -27.94 -6.34 -3.18
N ASP A 348 -28.75 -5.31 -2.96
CA ASP A 348 -29.46 -4.57 -4.00
C ASP A 348 -28.76 -3.26 -4.40
N MET A 349 -27.51 -3.08 -3.98
CA MET A 349 -26.67 -1.88 -4.16
C MET A 349 -27.22 -0.65 -3.43
N ALA A 350 -28.16 -0.81 -2.51
CA ALA A 350 -28.67 0.30 -1.71
C ALA A 350 -27.71 0.65 -0.55
N PRO A 351 -27.48 1.94 -0.28
CA PRO A 351 -26.55 2.34 0.76
C PRO A 351 -27.12 2.06 2.16
N LYS A 352 -26.31 1.39 2.97
CA LYS A 352 -26.59 1.19 4.39
C LYS A 352 -26.31 2.45 5.20
N ARG A 353 -26.75 2.50 6.46
CA ARG A 353 -26.54 3.66 7.34
C ARG A 353 -25.07 4.04 7.50
N TRP A 354 -24.16 3.04 7.59
CA TRP A 354 -22.75 3.34 7.74
C TRP A 354 -22.08 3.84 6.44
N MET A 355 -22.65 3.62 5.26
CA MET A 355 -22.23 4.31 4.04
C MET A 355 -22.47 5.82 4.14
N THR A 356 -23.62 6.20 4.67
CA THR A 356 -23.94 7.60 4.93
C THR A 356 -22.97 8.23 5.94
N LEU A 357 -22.68 7.49 7.03
CA LEU A 357 -21.69 7.89 8.05
C LEU A 357 -20.30 8.10 7.43
N LEU A 358 -19.80 7.16 6.62
CA LEU A 358 -18.51 7.30 5.92
C LEU A 358 -18.46 8.60 5.11
N ARG A 359 -19.44 8.79 4.22
CA ARG A 359 -19.49 9.98 3.35
C ARG A 359 -19.55 11.29 4.12
N GLN A 360 -20.29 11.33 5.22
CA GLN A 360 -20.36 12.51 6.08
C GLN A 360 -19.02 12.80 6.75
N ARG A 361 -18.40 11.78 7.38
CA ARG A 361 -17.14 11.92 8.12
C ARG A 361 -15.99 12.35 7.21
N LEU A 362 -15.88 11.73 6.02
CA LEU A 362 -14.80 11.99 5.08
C LEU A 362 -14.90 13.35 4.35
N ARG A 363 -16.10 13.93 4.28
CA ARG A 363 -16.31 15.25 3.67
C ARG A 363 -16.14 16.40 4.65
N SER A 364 -16.27 16.14 5.94
CA SER A 364 -16.17 17.15 7.00
C SER A 364 -14.74 17.34 7.54
N SER A 365 -13.77 16.67 6.95
CA SER A 365 -12.38 16.58 7.43
C SER A 365 -11.49 17.61 6.79
#